data_696eb1337a3e69e2c2f1870b2ec0e7a9
#
_entry.id   696eb1337a3e69e2c2f1870b2ec0e7a9
#
_cell.length_a   1.000
_cell.length_b   1.000
_cell.length_c   1.000
_cell.angle_alpha   90.00
_cell.angle_beta   90.00
_cell.angle_gamma   90.00
#
_symmetry.space_group_name_H-M   'P 1'
#
loop_
_entity.id
_entity.type
_entity.pdbx_description
1 polymer ?
#
loop_
_entity_poly.entity_id
_entity_poly.type
_entity_poly.pdbx_seq_one_letter_code
_entity_poly.pdbx_strand_id
1 'polypeptide(L)'
;MYKLPLAILAVIVGAIGMYTYWPSDSNILAKYRTFTLKGDTFDLDVKVLITEDVAFATKYVKENLDSTVKFEDFDARAISFPTQDGKSPIIWMANANDQGVIAHEIFHTALNVMYWTGMELNSETEEAFAYEVQHLTNSFYNQVNIIK
;
A
#
# COMPACT_ATOMS: atom_id res chain seq x y z
N MET A 1 -20.42 -44.23 -28.70
CA MET A 1 -19.57 -43.15 -29.27
C MET A 1 -20.35 -41.85 -29.20
N TYR A 2 -20.28 -41.13 -28.08
CA TYR A 2 -21.04 -39.87 -27.87
C TYR A 2 -20.25 -38.74 -28.47
N LYS A 3 -20.80 -38.08 -29.49
CA LYS A 3 -20.26 -36.83 -30.04
C LYS A 3 -20.65 -35.69 -29.07
N LEU A 4 -19.73 -35.18 -28.31
CA LEU A 4 -19.89 -33.92 -27.57
C LEU A 4 -20.18 -32.81 -28.59
N PRO A 5 -21.20 -31.94 -28.35
CA PRO A 5 -21.48 -30.85 -29.28
C PRO A 5 -20.33 -29.85 -29.29
N LEU A 6 -19.97 -29.40 -30.49
CA LEU A 6 -18.87 -28.46 -30.77
C LEU A 6 -18.93 -27.19 -29.94
N ALA A 7 -20.13 -26.80 -29.49
CA ALA A 7 -20.36 -25.63 -28.67
C ALA A 7 -19.72 -25.69 -27.27
N ILE A 8 -19.61 -26.90 -26.68
CA ILE A 8 -18.99 -27.10 -25.37
C ILE A 8 -17.46 -26.96 -25.46
N LEU A 9 -16.89 -27.39 -26.60
CA LEU A 9 -15.45 -27.27 -26.84
C LEU A 9 -15.00 -25.81 -27.01
N ALA A 10 -15.84 -24.97 -27.66
CA ALA A 10 -15.54 -23.56 -27.86
C ALA A 10 -15.55 -22.76 -26.52
N VAL A 11 -16.44 -23.13 -25.59
CA VAL A 11 -16.49 -22.47 -24.25
C VAL A 11 -15.27 -22.84 -23.40
N ILE A 12 -14.81 -24.08 -23.48
CA ILE A 12 -13.62 -24.53 -22.73
C ILE A 12 -12.35 -23.84 -23.27
N VAL A 13 -12.22 -23.74 -24.61
CA VAL A 13 -11.07 -23.05 -25.24
C VAL A 13 -11.11 -21.55 -24.94
N GLY A 14 -12.29 -20.93 -24.94
CA GLY A 14 -12.44 -19.53 -24.58
C GLY A 14 -12.08 -19.25 -23.11
N ALA A 15 -12.49 -20.12 -22.20
CA ALA A 15 -12.17 -19.98 -20.77
C ALA A 15 -10.67 -20.18 -20.50
N ILE A 16 -10.02 -21.14 -21.15
CA ILE A 16 -8.57 -21.34 -21.04
C ILE A 16 -7.81 -20.16 -21.67
N GLY A 17 -8.28 -19.63 -22.80
CA GLY A 17 -7.69 -18.45 -23.43
C GLY A 17 -7.80 -17.17 -22.58
N MET A 18 -8.85 -17.01 -21.80
CA MET A 18 -8.99 -15.89 -20.86
C MET A 18 -8.09 -16.02 -19.64
N TYR A 19 -7.76 -17.24 -19.19
CA TYR A 19 -6.83 -17.44 -18.07
C TYR A 19 -5.35 -17.36 -18.48
N THR A 20 -5.02 -17.52 -19.76
CA THR A 20 -3.63 -17.43 -20.24
C THR A 20 -3.25 -16.03 -20.72
N TYR A 21 -4.22 -15.11 -20.85
CA TYR A 21 -3.97 -13.72 -21.19
C TYR A 21 -4.03 -12.81 -19.95
N TRP A 22 -3.56 -13.30 -18.81
CA TRP A 22 -2.98 -12.43 -17.83
C TRP A 22 -1.58 -12.12 -18.37
N PRO A 23 -1.26 -10.87 -18.71
CA PRO A 23 0.09 -10.56 -19.10
C PRO A 23 0.96 -11.00 -17.94
N SER A 24 1.88 -11.90 -18.20
CA SER A 24 3.02 -12.17 -17.32
C SER A 24 3.93 -10.93 -17.43
N ASP A 25 3.41 -9.79 -16.96
CA ASP A 25 4.11 -8.54 -16.92
C ASP A 25 5.11 -8.58 -15.79
N SER A 26 6.17 -9.36 -15.99
CA SER A 26 7.42 -9.18 -15.27
C SER A 26 7.92 -7.72 -15.36
N ASN A 27 7.48 -6.97 -16.36
CA ASN A 27 7.73 -5.53 -16.51
C ASN A 27 6.80 -4.66 -15.66
N ILE A 28 5.57 -5.08 -15.36
CA ILE A 28 4.68 -4.33 -14.46
C ILE A 28 5.13 -4.50 -13.01
N LEU A 29 5.56 -5.68 -12.60
CA LEU A 29 6.09 -5.93 -11.25
C LEU A 29 7.38 -5.14 -10.95
N ALA A 30 8.11 -4.68 -11.96
CA ALA A 30 9.25 -3.80 -11.81
C ALA A 30 8.87 -2.32 -11.61
N LYS A 31 7.63 -1.93 -11.93
CA LYS A 31 7.19 -0.53 -11.95
C LYS A 31 6.65 -0.04 -10.61
N TYR A 32 6.16 -0.92 -9.76
CA TYR A 32 5.69 -0.58 -8.41
C TYR A 32 5.84 -1.75 -7.44
N ARG A 33 5.92 -1.44 -6.16
CA ARG A 33 5.89 -2.41 -5.05
C ARG A 33 4.82 -2.01 -4.06
N THR A 34 4.06 -3.00 -3.58
CA THR A 34 3.10 -2.82 -2.49
C THR A 34 3.33 -3.86 -1.42
N PHE A 35 3.17 -3.46 -0.16
CA PHE A 35 3.15 -4.36 0.98
C PHE A 35 2.35 -3.74 2.13
N THR A 36 2.08 -4.55 3.15
CA THR A 36 1.34 -4.11 4.33
C THR A 36 2.23 -4.23 5.55
N LEU A 37 2.37 -3.14 6.30
CA LEU A 37 2.90 -3.14 7.64
C LEU A 37 1.76 -3.55 8.56
N LYS A 38 1.93 -4.66 9.28
CA LYS A 38 0.92 -5.14 10.22
C LYS A 38 0.87 -4.23 11.43
N GLY A 39 -0.34 -3.88 11.85
CA GLY A 39 -0.55 -3.18 13.10
C GLY A 39 -0.12 -4.02 14.30
N ASP A 40 0.36 -3.36 15.34
CA ASP A 40 0.73 -3.99 16.61
C ASP A 40 -0.01 -3.30 17.75
N THR A 41 0.48 -2.16 18.23
CA THR A 41 -0.09 -1.45 19.38
C THR A 41 -1.55 -1.02 19.15
N PHE A 42 -1.87 -0.60 17.95
CA PHE A 42 -3.19 -0.03 17.60
C PHE A 42 -4.04 -0.92 16.68
N ASP A 43 -3.56 -2.14 16.34
CA ASP A 43 -4.26 -3.10 15.47
C ASP A 43 -4.76 -2.48 14.14
N LEU A 44 -4.01 -1.56 13.59
CA LEU A 44 -4.32 -0.88 12.33
C LEU A 44 -3.21 -1.09 11.30
N ASP A 45 -3.50 -1.90 10.30
CA ASP A 45 -2.58 -2.18 9.19
C ASP A 45 -2.31 -0.92 8.36
N VAL A 46 -1.05 -0.73 7.94
CA VAL A 46 -0.63 0.37 7.07
C VAL A 46 -0.23 -0.19 5.70
N LYS A 47 -0.83 0.32 4.63
CA LYS A 47 -0.43 -0.04 3.26
C LYS A 47 0.73 0.83 2.80
N VAL A 48 1.70 0.23 2.12
CA VAL A 48 2.82 0.93 1.49
C VAL A 48 2.78 0.73 -0.01
N LEU A 49 2.94 1.82 -0.74
CA LEU A 49 3.09 1.85 -2.20
C LEU A 49 4.39 2.56 -2.57
N ILE A 50 5.29 1.88 -3.27
CA ILE A 50 6.52 2.45 -3.80
C ILE A 50 6.43 2.46 -5.33
N THR A 51 6.39 3.65 -5.92
CA THR A 51 6.36 3.85 -7.37
C THR A 51 6.65 5.30 -7.76
N GLU A 52 7.41 5.49 -8.83
CA GLU A 52 7.61 6.80 -9.47
C GLU A 52 6.43 7.17 -10.41
N ASP A 53 5.54 6.22 -10.71
CA ASP A 53 4.36 6.47 -11.53
C ASP A 53 3.25 7.15 -10.72
N VAL A 54 3.26 8.48 -10.73
CA VAL A 54 2.29 9.32 -10.01
C VAL A 54 0.85 9.05 -10.44
N ALA A 55 0.61 8.77 -11.73
CA ALA A 55 -0.74 8.46 -12.22
C ALA A 55 -1.25 7.13 -11.63
N PHE A 56 -0.40 6.11 -11.57
CA PHE A 56 -0.71 4.85 -10.92
C PHE A 56 -0.94 5.05 -9.42
N ALA A 57 -0.07 5.81 -8.74
CA ALA A 57 -0.21 6.10 -7.32
C ALA A 57 -1.53 6.82 -7.00
N THR A 58 -1.91 7.82 -7.80
CA THR A 58 -3.20 8.52 -7.69
C THR A 58 -4.37 7.56 -7.76
N LYS A 59 -4.36 6.69 -8.76
CA LYS A 59 -5.41 5.69 -8.94
C LYS A 59 -5.48 4.75 -7.73
N TYR A 60 -4.33 4.23 -7.30
CA TYR A 60 -4.24 3.31 -6.17
C TYR A 60 -4.80 3.93 -4.87
N VAL A 61 -4.41 5.17 -4.55
CA VAL A 61 -4.89 5.85 -3.33
C VAL A 61 -6.39 6.11 -3.42
N LYS A 62 -6.90 6.57 -4.57
CA LYS A 62 -8.34 6.80 -4.78
C LYS A 62 -9.18 5.53 -4.61
N GLU A 63 -8.71 4.41 -5.09
CA GLU A 63 -9.41 3.13 -5.00
C GLU A 63 -9.36 2.52 -3.59
N ASN A 64 -8.27 2.75 -2.85
CA ASN A 64 -8.04 2.09 -1.56
C ASN A 64 -8.36 2.96 -0.34
N LEU A 65 -8.39 4.27 -0.48
CA LEU A 65 -8.58 5.19 0.64
C LEU A 65 -9.64 6.25 0.33
N ASP A 66 -9.32 7.24 -0.49
CA ASP A 66 -10.15 8.43 -0.72
C ASP A 66 -10.22 8.81 -2.19
N SER A 67 -11.44 8.86 -2.72
CA SER A 67 -11.71 9.26 -4.10
C SER A 67 -11.43 10.74 -4.39
N THR A 68 -11.32 11.58 -3.36
CA THR A 68 -11.12 13.03 -3.49
C THR A 68 -9.66 13.44 -3.57
N VAL A 69 -8.73 12.56 -3.24
CA VAL A 69 -7.30 12.84 -3.29
C VAL A 69 -6.88 13.30 -4.68
N LYS A 70 -6.21 14.45 -4.75
CA LYS A 70 -5.65 15.01 -5.98
C LYS A 70 -4.14 14.95 -5.90
N PHE A 71 -3.52 14.42 -6.91
CA PHE A 71 -2.06 14.33 -6.99
C PHE A 71 -1.39 15.57 -7.55
N GLU A 72 -2.14 16.49 -8.13
CA GLU A 72 -1.62 17.74 -8.68
C GLU A 72 -0.94 18.61 -7.62
N ASP A 73 -1.28 18.38 -6.34
CA ASP A 73 -0.70 19.11 -5.20
C ASP A 73 0.60 18.46 -4.68
N PHE A 74 1.03 17.34 -5.26
CA PHE A 74 2.14 16.54 -4.76
C PHE A 74 3.46 16.79 -5.53
N ASP A 75 4.11 17.88 -5.22
CA ASP A 75 5.53 18.13 -5.52
C ASP A 75 6.44 17.41 -4.49
N ALA A 76 5.92 16.34 -3.88
CA ALA A 76 6.55 15.59 -2.81
C ALA A 76 7.19 14.30 -3.34
N ARG A 77 8.22 13.81 -2.63
CA ARG A 77 8.83 12.50 -2.90
C ARG A 77 8.12 11.35 -2.21
N ALA A 78 7.32 11.65 -1.18
CA ALA A 78 6.53 10.70 -0.42
C ALA A 78 5.38 11.42 0.29
N ILE A 79 4.35 10.68 0.70
CA ILE A 79 3.18 11.18 1.41
C ILE A 79 2.58 10.09 2.26
N SER A 80 2.23 10.43 3.49
CA SER A 80 1.40 9.64 4.38
C SER A 80 -0.06 10.10 4.29
N PHE A 81 -0.93 9.24 3.80
CA PHE A 81 -2.38 9.45 3.76
C PHE A 81 -3.01 8.88 5.03
N PRO A 82 -3.75 9.68 5.81
CA PRO A 82 -4.35 9.24 7.06
C PRO A 82 -5.48 8.23 6.81
N THR A 83 -5.82 7.49 7.86
CA THR A 83 -6.99 6.62 7.90
C THR A 83 -8.26 7.40 7.61
N GLN A 84 -9.16 6.82 6.79
CA GLN A 84 -10.48 7.37 6.51
C GLN A 84 -11.51 6.23 6.51
N ASP A 85 -12.65 6.46 7.15
CA ASP A 85 -13.79 5.53 7.17
C ASP A 85 -13.41 4.07 7.52
N GLY A 86 -12.46 3.87 8.44
CA GLY A 86 -11.95 2.57 8.85
C GLY A 86 -11.04 1.88 7.84
N LYS A 87 -10.63 2.57 6.78
CA LYS A 87 -9.65 2.05 5.83
C LYS A 87 -8.23 2.26 6.33
N SER A 88 -7.34 1.34 5.98
CA SER A 88 -5.91 1.43 6.32
C SER A 88 -5.27 2.72 5.79
N PRO A 89 -4.44 3.42 6.56
CA PRO A 89 -3.63 4.52 6.04
C PRO A 89 -2.68 4.01 4.95
N ILE A 90 -2.27 4.91 4.07
CA ILE A 90 -1.37 4.58 2.95
C ILE A 90 -0.14 5.45 3.02
N ILE A 91 1.05 4.86 2.96
CA ILE A 91 2.30 5.55 2.68
C ILE A 91 2.60 5.35 1.19
N TRP A 92 2.65 6.45 0.44
CA TRP A 92 3.23 6.43 -0.90
C TRP A 92 4.61 7.06 -0.88
N MET A 93 5.55 6.47 -1.63
CA MET A 93 6.86 7.06 -1.90
C MET A 93 7.32 6.71 -3.31
N ALA A 94 8.05 7.65 -3.94
CA ALA A 94 8.60 7.46 -5.27
C ALA A 94 9.66 6.33 -5.27
N ASN A 95 10.49 6.28 -4.23
CA ASN A 95 11.45 5.20 -4.00
C ASN A 95 11.74 5.06 -2.49
N ALA A 96 12.41 3.98 -2.11
CA ALA A 96 12.76 3.67 -0.72
C ALA A 96 14.27 3.82 -0.45
N ASN A 97 14.94 4.77 -1.10
CA ASN A 97 16.40 4.97 -0.97
C ASN A 97 16.76 6.04 0.07
N ASP A 98 15.82 6.92 0.42
CA ASP A 98 16.04 8.02 1.34
C ASP A 98 15.48 7.69 2.73
N GLN A 99 16.37 7.35 3.67
CA GLN A 99 15.97 6.99 5.04
C GLN A 99 15.30 8.16 5.77
N GLY A 100 15.68 9.40 5.48
CA GLY A 100 15.06 10.59 6.08
C GLY A 100 13.61 10.74 5.63
N VAL A 101 13.32 10.54 4.35
CA VAL A 101 11.96 10.55 3.80
C VAL A 101 11.13 9.41 4.42
N ILE A 102 11.69 8.21 4.50
CA ILE A 102 11.00 7.06 5.12
C ILE A 102 10.64 7.37 6.57
N ALA A 103 11.58 7.87 7.37
CA ALA A 103 11.34 8.21 8.77
C ALA A 103 10.28 9.31 8.92
N HIS A 104 10.28 10.30 8.03
CA HIS A 104 9.29 11.39 8.00
C HIS A 104 7.87 10.85 7.79
N GLU A 105 7.68 9.99 6.79
CA GLU A 105 6.35 9.42 6.48
C GLU A 105 5.88 8.42 7.56
N ILE A 106 6.79 7.65 8.14
CA ILE A 106 6.47 6.77 9.27
C ILE A 106 6.03 7.59 10.48
N PHE A 107 6.71 8.72 10.78
CA PHE A 107 6.31 9.61 11.86
C PHE A 107 4.88 10.12 11.68
N HIS A 108 4.55 10.65 10.49
CA HIS A 108 3.20 11.11 10.19
C HIS A 108 2.17 9.98 10.25
N THR A 109 2.53 8.78 9.79
CA THR A 109 1.64 7.62 9.83
C THR A 109 1.34 7.20 11.27
N ALA A 110 2.37 7.08 12.12
CA ALA A 110 2.19 6.74 13.53
C ALA A 110 1.29 7.77 14.25
N LEU A 111 1.51 9.07 13.98
CA LEU A 111 0.69 10.14 14.54
C LEU A 111 -0.77 10.03 14.08
N ASN A 112 -1.02 9.77 12.80
CA ASN A 112 -2.35 9.57 12.25
C ASN A 112 -3.05 8.35 12.84
N VAL A 113 -2.33 7.24 13.06
CA VAL A 113 -2.86 6.03 13.71
C VAL A 113 -3.29 6.34 15.15
N MET A 114 -2.47 7.07 15.92
CA MET A 114 -2.83 7.49 17.27
C MET A 114 -4.10 8.36 17.29
N TYR A 115 -4.16 9.39 16.45
CA TYR A 115 -5.33 10.27 16.37
C TYR A 115 -6.60 9.50 15.98
N TRP A 116 -6.49 8.54 15.09
CA TRP A 116 -7.60 7.69 14.72
C TRP A 116 -8.15 6.88 15.90
N THR A 117 -7.26 6.42 16.79
CA THR A 117 -7.67 5.70 18.02
C THR A 117 -8.11 6.61 19.15
N GLY A 118 -8.16 7.94 18.91
CA GLY A 118 -8.57 8.93 19.90
C GLY A 118 -7.46 9.32 20.88
N MET A 119 -6.21 8.97 20.61
CA MET A 119 -5.08 9.35 21.44
C MET A 119 -4.40 10.62 20.90
N GLU A 120 -4.16 11.58 21.77
CA GLU A 120 -3.36 12.78 21.47
C GLU A 120 -1.93 12.56 21.96
N LEU A 121 -0.95 13.08 21.21
CA LEU A 121 0.45 13.06 21.62
C LEU A 121 0.69 14.04 22.77
N ASN A 122 1.06 13.53 23.93
CA ASN A 122 1.40 14.28 25.12
C ASN A 122 2.37 13.45 26.00
N SER A 123 2.76 13.95 27.17
CA SER A 123 3.70 13.29 28.09
C SER A 123 3.22 11.92 28.63
N GLU A 124 1.92 11.63 28.55
CA GLU A 124 1.36 10.34 29.00
C GLU A 124 1.30 9.32 27.87
N THR A 125 1.32 9.76 26.62
CA THR A 125 1.16 8.94 25.42
C THR A 125 2.40 8.88 24.53
N GLU A 126 3.44 9.68 24.84
CA GLU A 126 4.66 9.75 24.02
C GLU A 126 5.37 8.40 23.87
N GLU A 127 5.34 7.57 24.90
CA GLU A 127 5.99 6.26 24.88
C GLU A 127 5.23 5.30 23.90
N ALA A 128 3.90 5.33 23.94
CA ALA A 128 3.08 4.55 22.98
C ALA A 128 3.34 4.99 21.53
N PHE A 129 3.49 6.30 21.31
CA PHE A 129 3.88 6.85 20.01
C PHE A 129 5.27 6.38 19.57
N ALA A 130 6.26 6.40 20.47
CA ALA A 130 7.62 5.97 20.19
C ALA A 130 7.66 4.47 19.81
N TYR A 131 6.90 3.63 20.50
CA TYR A 131 6.75 2.20 20.15
C TYR A 131 6.11 2.02 18.77
N GLU A 132 5.06 2.77 18.42
CA GLU A 132 4.45 2.68 17.11
C GLU A 132 5.42 3.08 15.99
N VAL A 133 6.15 4.20 16.15
CA VAL A 133 7.20 4.60 15.21
C VAL A 133 8.26 3.51 15.06
N GLN A 134 8.73 2.94 16.16
CA GLN A 134 9.70 1.85 16.15
C GLN A 134 9.17 0.61 15.43
N HIS A 135 7.93 0.22 15.72
CA HIS A 135 7.28 -0.95 15.11
C HIS A 135 7.14 -0.77 13.60
N LEU A 136 6.58 0.34 13.14
CA LEU A 136 6.40 0.65 11.72
C LEU A 136 7.76 0.71 11.00
N THR A 137 8.78 1.32 11.62
CA THR A 137 10.14 1.42 11.07
C THR A 137 10.74 0.03 10.86
N ASN A 138 10.72 -0.83 11.88
CA ASN A 138 11.26 -2.19 11.80
C ASN A 138 10.51 -3.03 10.76
N SER A 139 9.18 -2.94 10.75
CA SER A 139 8.33 -3.64 9.80
C SER A 139 8.61 -3.21 8.36
N PHE A 140 8.79 -1.90 8.13
CA PHE A 140 9.13 -1.34 6.82
C PHE A 140 10.46 -1.91 6.29
N TYR A 141 11.54 -1.81 7.07
CA TYR A 141 12.85 -2.27 6.63
C TYR A 141 12.91 -3.79 6.45
N ASN A 142 12.18 -4.56 7.27
CA ASN A 142 12.06 -6.00 7.07
C ASN A 142 11.40 -6.31 5.72
N GLN A 143 10.31 -5.63 5.34
CA GLN A 143 9.63 -5.84 4.06
C GLN A 143 10.49 -5.41 2.86
N VAL A 144 11.17 -4.27 2.95
CA VAL A 144 12.05 -3.79 1.88
C VAL A 144 13.25 -4.72 1.67
N ASN A 145 13.82 -5.31 2.73
CA ASN A 145 14.96 -6.21 2.65
C ASN A 145 14.62 -7.62 2.16
N ILE A 146 13.39 -8.10 2.39
CA ILE A 146 12.92 -9.41 1.91
C ILE A 146 12.78 -9.41 0.37
N ILE A 147 12.56 -8.26 -0.24
CA ILE A 147 12.21 -8.11 -1.66
C ILE A 147 13.47 -7.86 -2.54
N LYS A 148 14.67 -7.88 -1.96
CA LYS A 148 15.93 -7.87 -2.71
C LYS A 148 16.29 -9.25 -3.22
#